data_1078db365de57af79402be78be1d4541
#
_entry.id   1078db365de57af79402be78be1d4541
#
_cell.length_a   1.000
_cell.length_b   1.000
_cell.length_c   1.000
_cell.angle_alpha   90.00
_cell.angle_beta   90.00
_cell.angle_gamma   90.00
#
_symmetry.space_group_name_H-M   'P 1'
#
loop_
_entity.id
_entity.type
_entity.pdbx_description
1 polymer ?
#
loop_
_entity_poly.entity_id
_entity_poly.type
_entity_poly.pdbx_seq_one_letter_code
_entity_poly.pdbx_strand_id
1 'polypeptide(L)'
;MKFTSKYYLFILSILLITSCSSDDNINKDEEKPTITVNYNQGFPQGCTQFTKGETYNFRAKVTDNKALASYSIDIHNNFDHHTHDDQVTECDLAPIKQAINPLIFIENYSIANELTSYEINIPITIPNDIDAGDYHCAYSVTDETGWQSRTSIDIKIIE
;
A
#
# COMPACT_ATOMS: atom_id res chain seq x y z
N MET A 1 56.68 32.26 37.46
CA MET A 1 56.46 31.88 36.02
C MET A 1 55.13 31.15 35.88
N LYS A 2 54.08 31.90 35.48
CA LYS A 2 52.76 31.37 35.23
C LYS A 2 52.63 31.22 33.71
N PHE A 3 52.80 30.01 33.21
CA PHE A 3 52.55 29.72 31.81
C PHE A 3 51.61 28.51 31.71
N THR A 4 50.46 28.76 31.07
CA THR A 4 49.84 28.08 29.99
C THR A 4 48.83 27.02 30.34
N SER A 5 47.77 27.41 31.08
CA SER A 5 46.55 26.58 31.18
C SER A 5 45.55 26.86 30.02
N LYS A 6 45.80 27.87 29.16
CA LYS A 6 44.86 28.25 28.12
C LYS A 6 45.00 27.45 26.81
N TYR A 7 46.11 26.81 26.57
CA TYR A 7 46.35 26.07 25.33
C TYR A 7 45.87 24.61 25.37
N TYR A 8 45.73 24.02 26.54
CA TYR A 8 45.22 22.65 26.68
C TYR A 8 43.70 22.56 26.45
N LEU A 9 42.96 23.65 26.69
CA LEU A 9 41.52 23.67 26.44
C LEU A 9 41.19 23.77 24.95
N PHE A 10 42.09 24.30 24.14
CA PHE A 10 41.86 24.46 22.69
C PHE A 10 42.23 23.21 21.90
N ILE A 11 43.12 22.36 22.40
CA ILE A 11 43.54 21.11 21.78
C ILE A 11 42.50 20.00 22.02
N LEU A 12 41.79 20.06 23.14
CA LEU A 12 40.74 19.05 23.45
C LEU A 12 39.44 19.25 22.65
N SER A 13 39.24 20.43 22.06
CA SER A 13 38.04 20.74 21.27
C SER A 13 38.12 20.29 19.80
N ILE A 14 39.29 19.90 19.33
CA ILE A 14 39.49 19.52 17.89
C ILE A 14 39.35 18.02 17.65
N LEU A 15 39.26 17.20 18.69
CA LEU A 15 39.19 15.72 18.55
C LEU A 15 37.76 15.14 18.45
N LEU A 16 36.71 15.95 18.33
CA LEU A 16 35.33 15.50 18.32
C LEU A 16 34.60 15.55 16.94
N ILE A 17 35.33 15.73 15.84
CA ILE A 17 34.76 15.73 14.50
C ILE A 17 35.36 14.63 13.63
N THR A 18 35.56 13.42 14.17
CA THR A 18 35.60 12.22 13.34
C THR A 18 34.20 11.62 13.38
N SER A 19 33.23 12.36 12.80
CA SER A 19 31.91 11.82 12.51
C SER A 19 32.04 10.80 11.37
N CYS A 20 31.66 9.59 11.65
CA CYS A 20 31.19 8.56 10.77
C CYS A 20 30.95 8.99 9.32
N SER A 21 31.81 8.60 8.41
CA SER A 21 31.44 8.21 7.06
C SER A 21 31.76 6.73 6.94
N SER A 22 30.91 5.88 7.47
CA SER A 22 30.78 4.56 6.92
C SER A 22 30.05 4.75 5.60
N ASP A 23 30.80 4.85 4.50
CA ASP A 23 30.33 4.47 3.19
C ASP A 23 30.09 2.95 3.22
N ASP A 24 29.07 2.54 3.93
CA ASP A 24 28.44 1.27 3.70
C ASP A 24 27.76 1.40 2.34
N ASN A 25 28.44 0.92 1.29
CA ASN A 25 27.85 0.51 0.02
C ASN A 25 26.90 -0.68 0.30
N ILE A 26 25.95 -0.48 1.19
CA ILE A 26 24.77 -1.29 1.26
C ILE A 26 24.05 -0.98 -0.04
N ASN A 27 23.77 -1.98 -0.86
CA ASN A 27 22.89 -1.88 -2.03
C ASN A 27 21.52 -1.41 -1.55
N LYS A 28 21.40 -0.10 -1.33
CA LYS A 28 20.18 0.54 -0.88
C LYS A 28 19.12 0.31 -1.94
N ASP A 29 18.01 -0.24 -1.54
CA ASP A 29 16.86 -0.34 -2.42
C ASP A 29 16.25 1.05 -2.61
N GLU A 30 16.07 1.45 -3.86
CA GLU A 30 15.48 2.73 -4.25
C GLU A 30 14.29 2.54 -5.20
N GLU A 31 13.90 1.29 -5.42
CA GLU A 31 12.77 0.92 -6.28
C GLU A 31 11.55 0.60 -5.43
N LYS A 32 10.38 0.97 -5.93
CA LYS A 32 9.11 0.62 -5.29
C LYS A 32 8.60 -0.70 -5.85
N PRO A 33 7.93 -1.52 -5.05
CA PRO A 33 7.25 -2.70 -5.55
C PRO A 33 6.18 -2.34 -6.59
N THR A 34 5.84 -3.26 -7.45
CA THR A 34 4.85 -3.08 -8.52
C THR A 34 3.61 -3.92 -8.25
N ILE A 35 2.43 -3.34 -8.50
CA ILE A 35 1.13 -4.02 -8.43
C ILE A 35 0.55 -4.12 -9.84
N THR A 36 0.13 -5.32 -10.24
CA THR A 36 -0.54 -5.56 -11.51
C THR A 36 -1.88 -6.24 -11.25
N VAL A 37 -2.97 -5.55 -11.54
CA VAL A 37 -4.35 -6.11 -11.52
C VAL A 37 -4.88 -6.35 -12.93
N ASN A 38 -4.37 -5.66 -13.95
CA ASN A 38 -4.78 -5.84 -15.34
C ASN A 38 -4.06 -7.00 -16.02
N TYR A 39 -4.45 -8.22 -15.67
CA TYR A 39 -4.02 -9.46 -16.32
C TYR A 39 -5.19 -10.46 -16.33
N ASN A 40 -5.06 -11.58 -17.07
CA ASN A 40 -6.16 -12.52 -17.34
C ASN A 40 -6.92 -13.03 -16.09
N GLN A 41 -6.27 -13.12 -14.94
CA GLN A 41 -6.86 -13.58 -13.68
C GLN A 41 -6.95 -12.49 -12.61
N GLY A 42 -6.51 -11.27 -12.93
CA GLY A 42 -6.55 -10.13 -12.00
C GLY A 42 -7.99 -9.70 -11.70
N PHE A 43 -8.30 -9.40 -10.45
CA PHE A 43 -9.66 -9.10 -10.01
C PHE A 43 -9.63 -8.25 -8.71
N PRO A 44 -10.50 -7.22 -8.57
CA PRO A 44 -11.46 -6.78 -9.57
C PRO A 44 -10.80 -6.05 -10.74
N GLN A 45 -11.50 -5.95 -11.85
CA GLN A 45 -11.23 -4.99 -12.92
C GLN A 45 -12.09 -3.75 -12.70
N GLY A 46 -11.73 -2.64 -13.32
CA GLY A 46 -12.50 -1.42 -13.24
C GLY A 46 -13.97 -1.62 -13.57
N CYS A 47 -14.85 -1.01 -12.78
CA CYS A 47 -16.31 -1.09 -12.89
C CYS A 47 -16.91 -2.48 -12.68
N THR A 48 -16.16 -3.41 -12.06
CA THR A 48 -16.71 -4.72 -11.68
C THR A 48 -17.90 -4.53 -10.72
N GLN A 49 -18.96 -5.29 -10.99
CA GLN A 49 -20.14 -5.33 -10.12
C GLN A 49 -20.08 -6.56 -9.21
N PHE A 50 -20.30 -6.35 -7.94
CA PHE A 50 -20.38 -7.38 -6.91
C PHE A 50 -21.82 -7.51 -6.42
N THR A 51 -22.32 -8.73 -6.32
CA THR A 51 -23.62 -9.02 -5.73
C THR A 51 -23.47 -9.31 -4.25
N LYS A 52 -24.35 -8.74 -3.43
CA LYS A 52 -24.42 -9.04 -2.00
C LYS A 52 -24.60 -10.55 -1.76
N GLY A 53 -24.00 -11.06 -0.70
CA GLY A 53 -24.04 -12.48 -0.33
C GLY A 53 -23.05 -13.37 -1.08
N GLU A 54 -22.49 -12.91 -2.19
CA GLU A 54 -21.56 -13.69 -3.00
C GLU A 54 -20.10 -13.56 -2.50
N THR A 55 -19.29 -14.56 -2.83
CA THR A 55 -17.85 -14.60 -2.53
C THR A 55 -17.04 -14.48 -3.81
N TYR A 56 -16.08 -13.60 -3.82
CA TYR A 56 -15.20 -13.33 -4.94
C TYR A 56 -13.73 -13.53 -4.55
N ASN A 57 -12.92 -14.06 -5.47
CA ASN A 57 -11.49 -14.17 -5.25
C ASN A 57 -10.79 -12.92 -5.76
N PHE A 58 -10.30 -12.10 -4.83
CA PHE A 58 -9.51 -10.91 -5.13
C PHE A 58 -8.09 -11.30 -5.49
N ARG A 59 -7.61 -10.86 -6.66
CA ARG A 59 -6.33 -11.31 -7.23
C ARG A 59 -5.54 -10.17 -7.84
N ALA A 60 -4.27 -10.07 -7.42
CA ALA A 60 -3.29 -9.16 -7.99
C ALA A 60 -1.91 -9.83 -7.99
N LYS A 61 -1.06 -9.47 -8.95
CA LYS A 61 0.36 -9.83 -8.93
C LYS A 61 1.16 -8.67 -8.37
N VAL A 62 2.08 -8.98 -7.46
CA VAL A 62 3.00 -8.02 -6.89
C VAL A 62 4.43 -8.49 -7.11
N THR A 63 5.31 -7.57 -7.50
CA THR A 63 6.73 -7.86 -7.75
C THR A 63 7.61 -6.77 -7.19
N ASP A 64 8.82 -7.14 -6.84
CA ASP A 64 9.87 -6.26 -6.34
C ASP A 64 11.25 -6.72 -6.81
N ASN A 65 12.23 -5.80 -6.86
CA ASN A 65 13.61 -6.12 -7.21
C ASN A 65 14.40 -6.79 -6.06
N LYS A 66 13.92 -6.65 -4.81
CA LYS A 66 14.51 -7.22 -3.60
C LYS A 66 13.60 -8.26 -2.96
N ALA A 67 12.76 -7.83 -2.06
CA ALA A 67 11.86 -8.71 -1.35
C ALA A 67 10.58 -8.00 -0.89
N LEU A 68 9.45 -8.65 -1.11
CA LEU A 68 8.14 -8.21 -0.66
C LEU A 68 7.96 -8.54 0.83
N ALA A 69 7.43 -7.60 1.62
CA ALA A 69 7.17 -7.78 3.04
C ALA A 69 5.69 -8.02 3.35
N SER A 70 4.80 -7.24 2.74
CA SER A 70 3.37 -7.29 3.05
C SER A 70 2.51 -6.70 1.94
N TYR A 71 1.22 -7.01 1.99
CA TYR A 71 0.20 -6.36 1.19
C TYR A 71 -1.05 -6.08 2.01
N SER A 72 -1.89 -5.18 1.55
CA SER A 72 -3.23 -4.96 2.10
C SER A 72 -4.27 -4.87 1.00
N ILE A 73 -5.51 -5.17 1.39
CA ILE A 73 -6.71 -4.93 0.60
C ILE A 73 -7.60 -4.00 1.42
N ASP A 74 -8.06 -2.91 0.79
CA ASP A 74 -8.94 -1.91 1.38
C ASP A 74 -10.15 -1.73 0.47
N ILE A 75 -11.35 -2.03 0.97
CA ILE A 75 -12.62 -1.80 0.29
C ILE A 75 -13.44 -0.86 1.14
N HIS A 76 -13.81 0.30 0.58
CA HIS A 76 -14.64 1.29 1.25
C HIS A 76 -15.57 2.00 0.26
N ASN A 77 -16.61 2.63 0.78
CA ASN A 77 -17.61 3.30 -0.06
C ASN A 77 -17.06 4.58 -0.70
N ASN A 78 -17.59 4.89 -1.90
CA ASN A 78 -17.36 6.12 -2.64
C ASN A 78 -18.67 6.89 -2.86
N PHE A 79 -19.52 6.98 -1.82
CA PHE A 79 -20.84 7.60 -1.95
C PHE A 79 -20.82 9.13 -1.99
N ASP A 80 -19.69 9.73 -1.66
CA ASP A 80 -19.41 11.17 -1.71
C ASP A 80 -18.56 11.59 -2.92
N HIS A 81 -18.18 10.62 -3.77
CA HIS A 81 -17.38 10.80 -4.96
C HIS A 81 -15.96 11.34 -4.70
N HIS A 82 -15.35 10.94 -3.58
CA HIS A 82 -13.94 11.23 -3.36
C HIS A 82 -13.05 10.46 -4.35
N THR A 83 -11.86 10.97 -4.60
CA THR A 83 -10.91 10.40 -5.56
C THR A 83 -9.60 10.02 -4.87
N HIS A 84 -8.88 9.08 -5.49
CA HIS A 84 -7.54 8.67 -5.09
C HIS A 84 -6.54 8.99 -6.18
N ASP A 85 -5.33 9.45 -5.82
CA ASP A 85 -4.26 9.77 -6.78
C ASP A 85 -3.77 8.54 -7.57
N ASP A 86 -4.01 7.34 -7.05
CA ASP A 86 -3.62 6.04 -7.61
C ASP A 86 -4.77 5.31 -8.33
N GLN A 87 -5.87 6.02 -8.62
CA GLN A 87 -7.05 5.47 -9.29
C GLN A 87 -6.77 5.20 -10.77
N VAL A 88 -6.98 3.96 -11.21
CA VAL A 88 -6.64 3.52 -12.57
C VAL A 88 -7.82 3.53 -13.55
N THR A 89 -9.05 3.59 -13.06
CA THR A 89 -10.27 3.57 -13.89
C THR A 89 -11.37 4.38 -13.22
N GLU A 90 -12.04 5.23 -13.99
CA GLU A 90 -13.24 5.93 -13.56
C GLU A 90 -14.47 5.22 -14.09
N CYS A 91 -15.48 5.05 -13.24
CA CYS A 91 -16.76 4.45 -13.59
C CYS A 91 -17.89 5.48 -13.52
N ASP A 92 -18.99 5.22 -14.22
CA ASP A 92 -20.20 6.02 -14.05
C ASP A 92 -20.68 5.91 -12.59
N LEU A 93 -20.69 7.01 -11.88
CA LEU A 93 -21.08 7.07 -10.49
C LEU A 93 -22.60 7.20 -10.32
N ALA A 94 -23.14 6.55 -9.31
CA ALA A 94 -24.51 6.76 -8.84
C ALA A 94 -24.64 8.14 -8.17
N PRO A 95 -25.85 8.69 -7.97
CA PRO A 95 -26.01 9.92 -7.22
C PRO A 95 -25.41 9.85 -5.80
N ILE A 96 -24.80 10.95 -5.36
CA ILE A 96 -24.25 11.10 -4.00
C ILE A 96 -25.32 10.72 -2.96
N LYS A 97 -24.93 9.97 -1.97
CA LYS A 97 -25.80 9.58 -0.85
C LYS A 97 -25.02 9.47 0.46
N GLN A 98 -25.76 9.50 1.56
CA GLN A 98 -25.20 9.24 2.88
C GLN A 98 -25.00 7.73 3.08
N ALA A 99 -23.85 7.32 3.58
CA ALA A 99 -23.60 5.97 4.04
C ALA A 99 -24.40 5.68 5.33
N ILE A 100 -25.05 4.52 5.37
CA ILE A 100 -25.80 4.04 6.55
C ILE A 100 -25.10 2.83 7.15
N ASN A 101 -24.82 1.82 6.33
CA ASN A 101 -24.09 0.60 6.69
C ASN A 101 -23.17 0.19 5.53
N PRO A 102 -22.12 0.98 5.21
CA PRO A 102 -21.24 0.67 4.10
C PRO A 102 -20.33 -0.52 4.43
N LEU A 103 -19.89 -1.25 3.39
CA LEU A 103 -18.79 -2.18 3.55
C LEU A 103 -17.51 -1.40 3.86
N ILE A 104 -16.84 -1.81 4.94
CA ILE A 104 -15.46 -1.42 5.24
C ILE A 104 -14.69 -2.72 5.45
N PHE A 105 -13.77 -3.00 4.54
CA PHE A 105 -12.88 -4.16 4.61
C PHE A 105 -11.45 -3.67 4.48
N ILE A 106 -10.68 -3.74 5.56
CA ILE A 106 -9.28 -3.32 5.60
C ILE A 106 -8.50 -4.44 6.26
N GLU A 107 -7.74 -5.18 5.47
CA GLU A 107 -6.97 -6.32 5.94
C GLU A 107 -5.52 -6.26 5.45
N ASN A 108 -4.59 -6.62 6.34
CA ASN A 108 -3.15 -6.64 6.08
C ASN A 108 -2.63 -8.07 6.18
N TYR A 109 -1.75 -8.43 5.25
CA TYR A 109 -1.18 -9.76 5.13
C TYR A 109 0.34 -9.69 4.99
N SER A 110 1.06 -10.54 5.71
CA SER A 110 2.51 -10.67 5.56
C SER A 110 2.86 -11.59 4.39
N ILE A 111 3.92 -11.24 3.66
CA ILE A 111 4.55 -12.11 2.66
C ILE A 111 5.82 -12.67 3.31
N ALA A 112 5.89 -14.00 3.41
CA ALA A 112 7.04 -14.68 3.99
C ALA A 112 8.04 -15.11 2.90
N ASN A 113 9.25 -15.54 3.31
CA ASN A 113 10.28 -16.16 2.49
C ASN A 113 11.00 -15.25 1.48
N GLU A 114 11.11 -13.95 1.76
CA GLU A 114 11.89 -13.01 0.94
C GLU A 114 11.57 -13.11 -0.56
N LEU A 115 10.28 -13.21 -0.90
CA LEU A 115 9.83 -13.38 -2.27
C LEU A 115 9.94 -12.06 -3.04
N THR A 116 10.45 -12.13 -4.27
CA THR A 116 10.45 -11.01 -5.22
C THR A 116 9.20 -10.96 -6.10
N SER A 117 8.34 -11.98 -6.00
CA SER A 117 7.07 -12.06 -6.72
C SER A 117 6.05 -12.83 -5.90
N TYR A 118 4.84 -12.32 -5.81
CA TYR A 118 3.74 -12.96 -5.09
C TYR A 118 2.42 -12.73 -5.83
N GLU A 119 1.54 -13.72 -5.84
CA GLU A 119 0.17 -13.58 -6.33
C GLU A 119 -0.80 -13.54 -5.15
N ILE A 120 -1.41 -12.39 -4.94
CA ILE A 120 -2.53 -12.22 -4.01
C ILE A 120 -3.71 -13.03 -4.54
N ASN A 121 -4.34 -13.83 -3.68
CA ASN A 121 -5.55 -14.58 -4.01
C ASN A 121 -6.36 -14.80 -2.73
N ILE A 122 -7.29 -13.90 -2.43
CA ILE A 122 -8.04 -13.85 -1.17
C ILE A 122 -9.54 -13.92 -1.48
N PRO A 123 -10.26 -14.90 -0.95
CA PRO A 123 -11.72 -14.94 -1.03
C PRO A 123 -12.30 -13.89 -0.07
N ILE A 124 -13.14 -13.00 -0.59
CA ILE A 124 -13.88 -11.99 0.19
C ILE A 124 -15.37 -12.18 -0.09
N THR A 125 -16.13 -12.34 0.97
CA THR A 125 -17.61 -12.42 0.89
C THR A 125 -18.18 -11.02 1.07
N ILE A 126 -19.04 -10.61 0.15
CA ILE A 126 -19.78 -9.35 0.22
C ILE A 126 -20.98 -9.56 1.16
N PRO A 127 -21.09 -8.89 2.31
CA PRO A 127 -22.21 -9.10 3.23
C PRO A 127 -23.56 -8.72 2.60
N ASN A 128 -24.64 -9.34 3.07
CA ASN A 128 -25.99 -9.05 2.58
C ASN A 128 -26.59 -7.75 3.10
N ASP A 129 -26.14 -7.29 4.25
CA ASP A 129 -26.77 -6.20 5.02
C ASP A 129 -26.08 -4.84 4.83
N ILE A 130 -25.17 -4.72 3.84
CA ILE A 130 -24.46 -3.47 3.55
C ILE A 130 -25.20 -2.62 2.52
N ASP A 131 -24.80 -1.35 2.44
CA ASP A 131 -25.30 -0.43 1.43
C ASP A 131 -24.79 -0.82 0.03
N ALA A 132 -25.69 -0.96 -0.95
CA ALA A 132 -25.30 -1.05 -2.36
C ALA A 132 -24.82 0.31 -2.88
N GLY A 133 -23.99 0.36 -3.92
CA GLY A 133 -23.52 1.62 -4.56
C GLY A 133 -22.09 1.57 -5.01
N ASP A 134 -21.46 2.74 -5.10
CA ASP A 134 -20.09 2.90 -5.58
C ASP A 134 -19.08 2.69 -4.44
N TYR A 135 -18.01 1.96 -4.76
CA TYR A 135 -16.94 1.62 -3.81
C TYR A 135 -15.58 1.73 -4.50
N HIS A 136 -14.55 1.90 -3.70
CA HIS A 136 -13.15 1.69 -4.10
C HIS A 136 -12.64 0.36 -3.56
N CYS A 137 -11.82 -0.31 -4.36
CA CYS A 137 -10.99 -1.43 -3.94
C CYS A 137 -9.53 -1.06 -4.18
N ALA A 138 -8.74 -0.94 -3.13
CA ALA A 138 -7.33 -0.63 -3.22
C ALA A 138 -6.47 -1.83 -2.81
N TYR A 139 -5.41 -2.07 -3.57
CA TYR A 139 -4.29 -2.92 -3.19
C TYR A 139 -3.10 -2.03 -2.81
N SER A 140 -2.46 -2.35 -1.71
CA SER A 140 -1.16 -1.78 -1.36
C SER A 140 -0.15 -2.89 -1.17
N VAL A 141 1.09 -2.66 -1.53
CA VAL A 141 2.20 -3.59 -1.30
C VAL A 141 3.39 -2.82 -0.74
N THR A 142 4.05 -3.42 0.24
CA THR A 142 5.25 -2.87 0.88
C THR A 142 6.37 -3.90 0.77
N ASP A 143 7.56 -3.44 0.39
CA ASP A 143 8.78 -4.25 0.39
C ASP A 143 9.46 -4.30 1.77
N GLU A 144 10.57 -5.05 1.90
CA GLU A 144 11.32 -5.15 3.15
C GLU A 144 12.08 -3.87 3.52
N THR A 145 12.30 -2.97 2.57
CA THR A 145 12.97 -1.68 2.79
C THR A 145 12.02 -0.57 3.18
N GLY A 146 10.71 -0.82 3.08
CA GLY A 146 9.64 0.10 3.46
C GLY A 146 9.09 0.93 2.30
N TRP A 147 9.51 0.68 1.04
CA TRP A 147 8.85 1.29 -0.11
C TRP A 147 7.46 0.70 -0.31
N GLN A 148 6.55 1.54 -0.72
CA GLN A 148 5.15 1.16 -0.91
C GLN A 148 4.64 1.61 -2.27
N SER A 149 3.83 0.75 -2.88
CA SER A 149 2.96 1.08 -4.01
C SER A 149 1.51 0.79 -3.68
N ARG A 150 0.62 1.53 -4.32
CA ARG A 150 -0.82 1.38 -4.19
C ARG A 150 -1.49 1.50 -5.56
N THR A 151 -2.64 0.85 -5.73
CA THR A 151 -3.54 1.03 -6.87
C THR A 151 -4.98 0.97 -6.38
N SER A 152 -5.82 1.87 -6.85
CA SER A 152 -7.24 1.95 -6.52
C SER A 152 -8.10 1.69 -7.75
N ILE A 153 -9.17 0.95 -7.57
CA ILE A 153 -10.07 0.47 -8.63
C ILE A 153 -11.50 0.79 -8.21
N ASP A 154 -12.24 1.48 -9.08
CA ASP A 154 -13.66 1.70 -8.88
C ASP A 154 -14.45 0.42 -9.11
N ILE A 155 -15.34 0.11 -8.20
CA ILE A 155 -16.22 -1.05 -8.22
C ILE A 155 -17.63 -0.65 -7.81
N LYS A 156 -18.61 -1.52 -8.06
CA LYS A 156 -19.99 -1.35 -7.59
C LYS A 156 -20.45 -2.54 -6.78
N ILE A 157 -21.20 -2.30 -5.72
CA ILE A 157 -21.93 -3.36 -5.02
C ILE A 157 -23.42 -3.20 -5.37
N ILE A 158 -24.02 -4.26 -5.86
CA ILE A 158 -25.44 -4.33 -6.25
C ILE A 158 -26.18 -5.28 -5.34
N GLU A 159 -27.54 -5.22 -5.38
CA GLU A 159 -28.42 -6.12 -4.62
C GLU A 159 -28.21 -7.57 -5.00
#